data_b1f0b3bd324a38f46803965736d6c743
#
_entry.id   b1f0b3bd324a38f46803965736d6c743
#
_cell.length_a   1.000
_cell.length_b   1.000
_cell.length_c   1.000
_cell.angle_alpha   90.00
_cell.angle_beta   90.00
_cell.angle_gamma   90.00
#
_symmetry.space_group_name_H-M   'P 1'
#
loop_
_entity.id
_entity.type
_entity.pdbx_description
1 polymer ?
#
loop_
_entity_poly.entity_id
_entity_poly.type
_entity_poly.pdbx_seq_one_letter_code
_entity_poly.pdbx_strand_id
1 'polypeptide(L)'
;MSSMLGDRIDLTRPGATPPPLPQAAFVASDRSYKLDLIVATDKAPQLLIFGGSRAQRFDPQYFEEVTGLRTFNAAFSNGRPVDAWAITRFCLQRRPKVRLRCFWAVQPSLFQDKPLDPGMVQDQRLSRALDQETVDDAAAEQIATMYEERPALWTPPSYSADGRLIYNYYDYLEAKGRTLDTAIRQWVSLMQSRQRTTAFKRTTWSPNQRYFARTLALLNSFGVRPVVVIMPTHPLAIELLGEEQWKKQQDRLQEGLADMATRYDFALLDYSRIESFGGDPANFYDGVHVKAANARRIVDAAWRDAGDALP
;
A
#
# COMPACT_ATOMS: atom_id res chain seq x y z
N MET A 1 19.27 17.03 30.75
CA MET A 1 18.75 16.60 29.44
C MET A 1 17.45 15.87 29.70
N SER A 2 16.34 16.60 29.62
CA SER A 2 15.02 16.13 30.02
C SER A 2 14.38 15.40 28.87
N SER A 3 13.86 14.22 29.13
CA SER A 3 13.23 13.31 28.18
C SER A 3 11.97 13.93 27.59
N MET A 4 12.02 14.31 26.32
CA MET A 4 10.81 14.52 25.53
C MET A 4 10.29 13.15 25.03
N LEU A 5 9.99 12.24 25.93
CA LEU A 5 9.09 11.15 25.69
C LEU A 5 7.70 11.67 26.04
N GLY A 6 7.03 12.23 25.03
CA GLY A 6 5.66 12.67 25.15
C GLY A 6 4.77 11.58 25.74
N ASP A 7 3.81 11.99 26.53
CA ASP A 7 2.81 11.16 27.19
C ASP A 7 2.32 10.06 26.26
N ARG A 8 2.62 8.82 26.60
CA ARG A 8 2.06 7.65 25.91
C ARG A 8 0.56 7.72 26.10
N ILE A 9 -0.15 8.04 25.04
CA ILE A 9 -1.61 7.94 25.02
C ILE A 9 -1.95 6.51 25.41
N ASP A 10 -2.74 6.37 26.43
CA ASP A 10 -3.29 5.09 26.85
C ASP A 10 -4.30 4.60 25.79
N LEU A 11 -3.77 3.92 24.78
CA LEU A 11 -4.54 3.34 23.67
C LEU A 11 -5.35 2.11 24.11
N THR A 12 -5.40 1.81 25.41
CA THR A 12 -6.25 0.73 25.94
C THR A 12 -7.71 1.19 26.10
N ARG A 13 -7.98 2.50 26.00
CA ARG A 13 -9.35 3.03 26.07
C ARG A 13 -10.04 2.91 24.72
N PRO A 14 -11.19 2.23 24.65
CA PRO A 14 -12.03 2.20 23.46
C PRO A 14 -12.38 3.61 22.98
N GLY A 15 -12.23 3.89 21.69
CA GLY A 15 -12.61 5.17 21.08
C GLY A 15 -11.59 6.31 21.19
N ALA A 16 -10.39 6.09 21.76
CA ALA A 16 -9.34 7.10 21.72
C ALA A 16 -8.86 7.34 20.30
N THR A 17 -9.10 8.53 19.75
CA THR A 17 -8.53 8.93 18.46
C THR A 17 -7.07 9.33 18.69
N PRO A 18 -6.11 8.66 18.04
CA PRO A 18 -4.71 9.04 18.15
C PRO A 18 -4.52 10.48 17.63
N PRO A 19 -3.62 11.27 18.25
CA PRO A 19 -3.31 12.59 17.74
C PRO A 19 -2.73 12.52 16.33
N PRO A 20 -2.95 13.56 15.50
CA PRO A 20 -2.30 13.64 14.20
C PRO A 20 -0.78 13.62 14.38
N LEU A 21 -0.10 12.81 13.55
CA LEU A 21 1.36 12.76 13.56
C LEU A 21 1.93 14.12 13.11
N PRO A 22 2.98 14.62 13.75
CA PRO A 22 3.76 15.72 13.21
C PRO A 22 4.27 15.38 11.81
N GLN A 23 4.35 16.35 10.91
CA GLN A 23 4.75 16.13 9.52
C GLN A 23 6.08 15.37 9.37
N ALA A 24 7.09 15.71 10.19
CA ALA A 24 8.38 15.03 10.20
C ALA A 24 8.30 13.57 10.67
N ALA A 25 7.35 13.24 11.55
CA ALA A 25 7.14 11.89 12.05
C ALA A 25 6.30 11.03 11.11
N PHE A 26 5.56 11.65 10.16
CA PHE A 26 4.65 10.92 9.27
C PHE A 26 5.35 9.84 8.45
N VAL A 27 6.52 10.14 7.86
CA VAL A 27 7.23 9.15 7.03
C VAL A 27 7.98 8.13 7.88
N ALA A 28 8.55 8.54 9.01
CA ALA A 28 9.32 7.64 9.87
C ALA A 28 8.45 6.73 10.75
N SER A 29 7.20 7.10 11.01
CA SER A 29 6.33 6.42 11.98
C SER A 29 4.92 6.08 11.49
N ASP A 30 4.63 6.23 10.19
CA ASP A 30 3.30 5.88 9.65
C ASP A 30 2.95 4.40 9.89
N ARG A 31 3.94 3.51 9.90
CA ARG A 31 3.79 2.09 10.17
C ARG A 31 3.41 1.81 11.62
N SER A 32 4.17 2.38 12.56
CA SER A 32 3.87 2.28 13.98
C SER A 32 2.51 2.88 14.32
N TYR A 33 2.21 4.04 13.73
CA TYR A 33 0.92 4.71 13.92
C TYR A 33 -0.26 3.86 13.44
N LYS A 34 -0.16 3.22 12.27
CA LYS A 34 -1.21 2.31 11.79
C LYS A 34 -1.35 1.06 12.66
N LEU A 35 -0.24 0.55 13.23
CA LEU A 35 -0.33 -0.51 14.24
C LEU A 35 -1.10 -0.04 15.48
N ASP A 36 -0.85 1.19 15.94
CA ASP A 36 -1.56 1.76 17.08
C ASP A 36 -3.06 1.90 16.77
N LEU A 37 -3.43 2.31 15.55
CA LEU A 37 -4.83 2.31 15.11
C LEU A 37 -5.45 0.90 15.16
N ILE A 38 -4.74 -0.12 14.65
CA ILE A 38 -5.21 -1.52 14.70
C ILE A 38 -5.38 -2.00 16.15
N VAL A 39 -4.48 -1.55 17.05
CA VAL A 39 -4.57 -1.89 18.48
C VAL A 39 -5.76 -1.21 19.14
N ALA A 40 -6.02 0.05 18.79
CA ALA A 40 -7.09 0.86 19.36
C ALA A 40 -8.49 0.44 18.90
N THR A 41 -8.62 -0.36 17.84
CA THR A 41 -9.93 -0.82 17.38
C THR A 41 -10.49 -1.90 18.32
N ASP A 42 -11.73 -1.72 18.79
CA ASP A 42 -12.42 -2.70 19.64
C ASP A 42 -12.63 -4.03 18.93
N LYS A 43 -12.91 -3.98 17.65
CA LYS A 43 -13.15 -5.13 16.78
C LYS A 43 -12.05 -5.26 15.75
N ALA A 44 -11.39 -6.43 15.72
CA ALA A 44 -10.36 -6.69 14.71
C ALA A 44 -10.86 -6.47 13.28
N PRO A 45 -10.02 -5.93 12.40
CA PRO A 45 -10.33 -5.91 10.98
C PRO A 45 -10.47 -7.35 10.46
N GLN A 46 -11.40 -7.55 9.54
CA GLN A 46 -11.64 -8.81 8.84
C GLN A 46 -11.04 -8.77 7.43
N LEU A 47 -10.85 -7.56 6.88
CA LEU A 47 -10.20 -7.34 5.61
C LEU A 47 -9.09 -6.29 5.78
N LEU A 48 -7.90 -6.61 5.26
CA LEU A 48 -6.78 -5.67 5.18
C LEU A 48 -6.54 -5.27 3.73
N ILE A 49 -6.40 -3.96 3.50
CA ILE A 49 -5.99 -3.42 2.21
C ILE A 49 -4.49 -3.19 2.26
N PHE A 50 -3.73 -3.91 1.45
CA PHE A 50 -2.28 -3.74 1.30
C PHE A 50 -1.90 -3.06 0.01
N GLY A 51 -0.74 -2.41 0.00
CA GLY A 51 -0.16 -1.78 -1.17
C GLY A 51 0.74 -0.59 -0.83
N GLY A 52 1.15 0.11 -1.88
CA GLY A 52 1.89 1.37 -1.81
C GLY A 52 0.93 2.58 -1.77
N SER A 53 1.47 3.75 -2.12
CA SER A 53 0.72 5.02 -2.15
C SER A 53 -0.56 4.98 -3.00
N ARG A 54 -0.61 4.12 -4.02
CA ARG A 54 -1.81 3.95 -4.86
C ARG A 54 -3.01 3.38 -4.09
N ALA A 55 -2.73 2.61 -3.03
CA ALA A 55 -3.77 1.97 -2.21
C ALA A 55 -4.15 2.77 -0.95
N GLN A 56 -3.33 3.72 -0.51
CA GLN A 56 -3.56 4.45 0.75
C GLN A 56 -4.89 5.22 0.80
N ARG A 57 -5.45 5.54 -0.36
CA ARG A 57 -6.71 6.30 -0.49
C ARG A 57 -7.93 5.43 -0.72
N PHE A 58 -7.80 4.12 -0.83
CA PHE A 58 -8.96 3.25 -0.80
C PHE A 58 -9.72 3.46 0.50
N ASP A 59 -11.01 3.60 0.37
CA ASP A 59 -11.93 3.88 1.48
C ASP A 59 -12.36 2.57 2.16
N PRO A 60 -11.90 2.27 3.40
CA PRO A 60 -12.33 1.08 4.09
C PRO A 60 -13.83 0.99 4.33
N GLN A 61 -14.50 2.13 4.53
CA GLN A 61 -15.95 2.15 4.71
C GLN A 61 -16.66 1.67 3.45
N TYR A 62 -16.19 2.07 2.27
CA TYR A 62 -16.75 1.59 1.01
C TYR A 62 -16.51 0.09 0.81
N PHE A 63 -15.33 -0.43 1.19
CA PHE A 63 -15.11 -1.88 1.21
C PHE A 63 -16.10 -2.58 2.16
N GLU A 64 -16.34 -2.01 3.34
CA GLU A 64 -17.28 -2.57 4.32
C GLU A 64 -18.72 -2.55 3.79
N GLU A 65 -19.15 -1.48 3.10
CA GLU A 65 -20.45 -1.39 2.43
C GLU A 65 -20.63 -2.50 1.37
N VAL A 66 -19.59 -2.76 0.57
CA VAL A 66 -19.63 -3.73 -0.52
C VAL A 66 -19.48 -5.17 -0.03
N THR A 67 -18.63 -5.41 0.96
CA THR A 67 -18.23 -6.77 1.39
C THR A 67 -18.89 -7.23 2.69
N GLY A 68 -19.43 -6.31 3.49
CA GLY A 68 -19.88 -6.59 4.86
C GLY A 68 -18.74 -6.86 5.86
N LEU A 69 -17.46 -6.70 5.44
CA LEU A 69 -16.30 -6.98 6.27
C LEU A 69 -15.71 -5.71 6.86
N ARG A 70 -15.49 -5.69 8.19
CA ARG A 70 -14.73 -4.60 8.81
C ARG A 70 -13.35 -4.52 8.18
N THR A 71 -13.09 -3.39 7.53
CA THR A 71 -11.93 -3.19 6.70
C THR A 71 -10.95 -2.21 7.34
N PHE A 72 -9.66 -2.45 7.17
CA PHE A 72 -8.60 -1.53 7.58
C PHE A 72 -7.62 -1.32 6.42
N ASN A 73 -7.30 -0.06 6.14
CA ASN A 73 -6.31 0.28 5.13
C ASN A 73 -4.89 0.23 5.73
N ALA A 74 -4.20 -0.88 5.49
CA ALA A 74 -2.82 -1.14 5.91
C ALA A 74 -1.79 -0.82 4.79
N ALA A 75 -2.15 -0.01 3.79
CA ALA A 75 -1.22 0.45 2.77
C ALA A 75 -0.38 1.62 3.28
N PHE A 76 0.89 1.70 2.85
CA PHE A 76 1.84 2.73 3.27
C PHE A 76 2.40 3.51 2.08
N SER A 77 2.94 4.69 2.35
CA SER A 77 3.80 5.36 1.37
C SER A 77 5.02 4.47 1.09
N ASN A 78 5.31 4.20 -0.19
CA ASN A 78 6.31 3.21 -0.58
C ASN A 78 6.12 1.82 0.06
N GLY A 79 4.91 1.46 0.47
CA GLY A 79 4.59 0.18 1.06
C GLY A 79 5.00 -0.99 0.18
N ARG A 80 5.49 -2.07 0.81
CA ARG A 80 6.09 -3.24 0.16
C ARG A 80 5.56 -4.54 0.75
N PRO A 81 5.84 -5.68 0.12
CA PRO A 81 5.44 -6.98 0.64
C PRO A 81 5.89 -7.27 2.07
N VAL A 82 7.06 -6.76 2.47
CA VAL A 82 7.54 -6.90 3.84
C VAL A 82 6.61 -6.22 4.86
N ASP A 83 6.02 -5.08 4.51
CA ASP A 83 5.02 -4.40 5.36
C ASP A 83 3.78 -5.29 5.54
N ALA A 84 3.26 -5.84 4.44
CA ALA A 84 2.10 -6.72 4.48
C ALA A 84 2.37 -7.99 5.31
N TRP A 85 3.56 -8.58 5.19
CA TRP A 85 4.00 -9.70 6.01
C TRP A 85 3.98 -9.38 7.50
N ALA A 86 4.63 -8.27 7.89
CA ALA A 86 4.74 -7.89 9.30
C ALA A 86 3.36 -7.58 9.91
N ILE A 87 2.50 -6.83 9.20
CA ILE A 87 1.14 -6.51 9.65
C ILE A 87 0.27 -7.76 9.73
N THR A 88 0.33 -8.64 8.74
CA THR A 88 -0.45 -9.89 8.75
C THR A 88 -0.07 -10.73 9.98
N ARG A 89 1.24 -10.92 10.23
CA ARG A 89 1.70 -11.65 11.41
C ARG A 89 1.25 -10.98 12.71
N PHE A 90 1.38 -9.68 12.80
CA PHE A 90 0.93 -8.93 13.97
C PHE A 90 -0.57 -9.13 14.24
N CYS A 91 -1.42 -9.02 13.22
CA CYS A 91 -2.86 -9.20 13.35
C CYS A 91 -3.23 -10.63 13.78
N LEU A 92 -2.61 -11.64 13.15
CA LEU A 92 -2.88 -13.05 13.47
C LEU A 92 -2.39 -13.46 14.86
N GLN A 93 -1.24 -12.93 15.32
CA GLN A 93 -0.76 -13.17 16.68
C GLN A 93 -1.69 -12.58 17.74
N ARG A 94 -2.25 -11.41 17.49
CA ARG A 94 -3.19 -10.79 18.44
C ARG A 94 -4.57 -11.45 18.45
N ARG A 95 -5.02 -11.91 17.30
CA ARG A 95 -6.39 -12.43 17.11
C ARG A 95 -6.39 -13.66 16.20
N PRO A 96 -5.89 -14.81 16.69
CA PRO A 96 -5.69 -16.02 15.87
C PRO A 96 -6.99 -16.64 15.35
N LYS A 97 -8.15 -16.27 15.89
CA LYS A 97 -9.46 -16.77 15.42
C LYS A 97 -10.11 -15.92 14.34
N VAL A 98 -9.53 -14.78 13.99
CA VAL A 98 -10.09 -13.92 12.93
C VAL A 98 -9.74 -14.50 11.57
N ARG A 99 -10.75 -14.74 10.74
CA ARG A 99 -10.53 -15.00 9.31
C ARG A 99 -10.18 -13.69 8.63
N LEU A 100 -8.89 -13.46 8.44
CA LEU A 100 -8.37 -12.25 7.87
C LEU A 100 -8.39 -12.35 6.34
N ARG A 101 -9.18 -11.53 5.66
CA ARG A 101 -9.17 -11.37 4.20
C ARG A 101 -8.12 -10.35 3.78
N CYS A 102 -7.74 -10.38 2.51
CA CYS A 102 -6.71 -9.50 1.98
C CYS A 102 -7.08 -9.01 0.58
N PHE A 103 -7.09 -7.70 0.41
CA PHE A 103 -7.07 -7.01 -0.87
C PHE A 103 -5.70 -6.38 -1.05
N TRP A 104 -4.95 -6.80 -2.07
CA TRP A 104 -3.57 -6.37 -2.27
C TRP A 104 -3.38 -5.64 -3.59
N ALA A 105 -3.25 -4.33 -3.52
CA ALA A 105 -2.95 -3.50 -4.68
C ALA A 105 -1.45 -3.59 -5.02
N VAL A 106 -1.13 -4.14 -6.18
CA VAL A 106 0.24 -4.37 -6.64
C VAL A 106 0.58 -3.56 -7.89
N GLN A 107 1.86 -3.30 -8.06
CA GLN A 107 2.45 -2.66 -9.24
C GLN A 107 3.92 -3.09 -9.37
N PRO A 108 4.58 -2.89 -10.54
CA PRO A 108 5.97 -3.31 -10.73
C PRO A 108 6.94 -2.77 -9.65
N SER A 109 6.77 -1.52 -9.22
CA SER A 109 7.63 -0.87 -8.22
C SER A 109 7.55 -1.46 -6.82
N LEU A 110 6.49 -2.25 -6.52
CA LEU A 110 6.32 -2.91 -5.22
C LEU A 110 7.42 -3.96 -4.95
N PHE A 111 7.91 -4.58 -6.02
CA PHE A 111 8.90 -5.66 -5.97
C PHE A 111 10.34 -5.18 -6.17
N GLN A 112 10.55 -3.86 -6.23
CA GLN A 112 11.91 -3.30 -6.29
C GLN A 112 12.70 -3.61 -5.02
N ASP A 113 13.98 -3.94 -5.20
CA ASP A 113 14.92 -3.98 -4.10
C ASP A 113 15.23 -2.53 -3.67
N LYS A 114 14.77 -2.19 -2.50
CA LYS A 114 14.98 -0.90 -1.84
C LYS A 114 15.26 -1.15 -0.37
N PRO A 115 15.99 -0.27 0.29
CA PRO A 115 16.18 -0.32 1.74
C PRO A 115 14.85 -0.42 2.48
N LEU A 116 14.85 -1.09 3.63
CA LEU A 116 13.68 -1.10 4.50
C LEU A 116 13.38 0.32 4.97
N ASP A 117 12.10 0.56 5.22
CA ASP A 117 11.70 1.78 5.91
C ASP A 117 12.19 1.73 7.38
N PRO A 118 12.78 2.81 7.91
CA PRO A 118 13.27 2.84 9.29
C PRO A 118 12.22 2.45 10.32
N GLY A 119 10.95 2.81 10.10
CA GLY A 119 9.85 2.42 10.99
C GLY A 119 9.64 0.92 11.11
N MET A 120 10.04 0.14 10.08
CA MET A 120 9.99 -1.33 10.14
C MET A 120 10.99 -1.92 11.13
N VAL A 121 12.16 -1.28 11.27
CA VAL A 121 13.24 -1.77 12.14
C VAL A 121 13.11 -1.22 13.55
N GLN A 122 12.69 0.03 13.68
CA GLN A 122 12.56 0.73 14.96
C GLN A 122 11.39 0.22 15.81
N ASP A 123 10.30 -0.21 15.18
CA ASP A 123 9.16 -0.77 15.90
C ASP A 123 9.33 -2.28 16.10
N GLN A 124 9.58 -2.68 17.36
CA GLN A 124 9.78 -4.10 17.71
C GLN A 124 8.58 -5.00 17.34
N ARG A 125 7.38 -4.46 17.21
CA ARG A 125 6.19 -5.23 16.80
C ARG A 125 6.29 -5.66 15.34
N LEU A 126 6.98 -4.86 14.52
CA LEU A 126 7.22 -5.12 13.11
C LEU A 126 8.54 -5.89 12.91
N SER A 127 9.63 -5.43 13.52
CA SER A 127 10.97 -6.03 13.32
C SER A 127 11.04 -7.50 13.75
N ARG A 128 10.29 -7.91 14.78
CA ARG A 128 10.18 -9.33 15.20
C ARG A 128 9.60 -10.26 14.13
N ALA A 129 8.90 -9.71 13.14
CA ALA A 129 8.36 -10.48 12.03
C ALA A 129 9.38 -10.68 10.90
N LEU A 130 10.49 -9.93 10.92
CA LEU A 130 11.50 -9.91 9.86
C LEU A 130 12.58 -10.96 10.11
N ASP A 131 13.24 -11.39 9.04
CA ASP A 131 14.44 -12.19 9.13
C ASP A 131 15.61 -11.32 9.64
N GLN A 132 16.56 -11.90 10.39
CA GLN A 132 17.70 -11.18 10.94
C GLN A 132 18.54 -10.52 9.84
N GLU A 133 18.81 -11.22 8.73
CA GLU A 133 19.50 -10.68 7.56
C GLU A 133 18.83 -9.38 7.05
N THR A 134 17.50 -9.37 6.97
CA THR A 134 16.74 -8.20 6.52
C THR A 134 16.87 -7.02 7.48
N VAL A 135 16.96 -7.28 8.78
CA VAL A 135 17.15 -6.25 9.83
C VAL A 135 18.57 -5.71 9.79
N ASP A 136 19.56 -6.58 9.65
CA ASP A 136 20.97 -6.20 9.62
C ASP A 136 21.29 -5.34 8.39
N ASP A 137 20.77 -5.71 7.21
CA ASP A 137 20.91 -4.93 5.99
C ASP A 137 20.33 -3.52 6.15
N ALA A 138 19.16 -3.42 6.79
CA ALA A 138 18.51 -2.15 7.03
C ALA A 138 19.23 -1.27 8.06
N ALA A 139 19.82 -1.88 9.07
CA ALA A 139 20.59 -1.17 10.09
C ALA A 139 21.93 -0.64 9.54
N ALA A 140 22.51 -1.31 8.53
CA ALA A 140 23.74 -0.89 7.88
C ALA A 140 23.55 0.30 6.93
N GLU A 141 22.36 0.48 6.39
CA GLU A 141 22.04 1.60 5.51
C GLU A 141 21.55 2.81 6.31
N GLN A 142 22.37 3.88 6.36
CA GLN A 142 21.89 5.18 6.80
C GLN A 142 20.87 5.72 5.79
N ILE A 143 19.60 5.55 6.09
CA ILE A 143 18.53 6.03 5.21
C ILE A 143 18.39 7.53 5.42
N ALA A 144 18.97 8.29 4.49
CA ALA A 144 18.68 9.71 4.36
C ALA A 144 17.22 9.86 3.90
N THR A 145 16.34 10.20 4.81
CA THR A 145 14.98 10.60 4.47
C THR A 145 15.04 12.00 3.87
N MET A 146 15.01 12.09 2.54
CA MET A 146 14.81 13.37 1.87
C MET A 146 13.34 13.77 2.03
N TYR A 147 13.11 14.75 2.88
CA TYR A 147 11.84 15.45 2.94
C TYR A 147 11.90 16.64 2.00
N GLU A 148 11.00 16.69 1.04
CA GLU A 148 10.72 17.93 0.34
C GLU A 148 10.08 18.91 1.34
N GLU A 149 10.59 20.14 1.41
CA GLU A 149 9.91 21.21 2.12
C GLU A 149 8.53 21.41 1.51
N ARG A 150 7.49 21.26 2.32
CA ARG A 150 6.12 21.37 1.85
C ARG A 150 5.55 22.73 2.18
N PRO A 151 4.71 23.30 1.31
CA PRO A 151 4.14 24.61 1.55
C PRO A 151 3.36 24.67 2.86
N ALA A 152 3.50 25.77 3.61
CA ALA A 152 2.85 25.98 4.90
C ALA A 152 1.31 25.95 4.86
N LEU A 153 0.70 26.09 3.67
CA LEU A 153 -0.76 26.13 3.50
C LEU A 153 -1.42 24.75 3.29
N TRP A 154 -0.68 23.65 3.22
CA TRP A 154 -1.29 22.34 3.13
C TRP A 154 -1.43 21.69 4.51
N THR A 155 -2.53 20.97 4.69
CA THR A 155 -2.74 20.20 5.92
C THR A 155 -1.80 18.99 5.93
N PRO A 156 -1.04 18.75 7.00
CA PRO A 156 -0.22 17.55 7.13
C PRO A 156 -1.06 16.29 6.90
N PRO A 157 -0.49 15.25 6.25
CA PRO A 157 -1.17 13.98 6.11
C PRO A 157 -1.58 13.42 7.47
N SER A 158 -2.77 12.86 7.52
CA SER A 158 -3.28 12.15 8.69
C SER A 158 -3.97 10.85 8.25
N TYR A 159 -4.33 10.02 9.22
CA TYR A 159 -5.07 8.80 8.95
C TYR A 159 -6.40 8.81 9.71
N SER A 160 -7.46 8.30 9.09
CA SER A 160 -8.69 7.95 9.80
C SER A 160 -8.48 6.73 10.69
N ALA A 161 -9.41 6.48 11.61
CA ALA A 161 -9.35 5.35 12.54
C ALA A 161 -9.24 3.98 11.83
N ASP A 162 -9.76 3.87 10.61
CA ASP A 162 -9.71 2.70 9.74
C ASP A 162 -8.46 2.66 8.83
N GLY A 163 -7.48 3.54 9.07
CA GLY A 163 -6.19 3.58 8.39
C GLY A 163 -6.18 4.25 7.01
N ARG A 164 -7.30 4.84 6.52
CA ARG A 164 -7.31 5.57 5.26
C ARG A 164 -6.48 6.85 5.38
N LEU A 165 -5.65 7.11 4.35
CA LEU A 165 -4.89 8.35 4.25
C LEU A 165 -5.83 9.53 3.97
N ILE A 166 -5.79 10.53 4.85
CA ILE A 166 -6.41 11.85 4.66
C ILE A 166 -5.31 12.81 4.19
N TYR A 167 -5.37 13.22 2.93
CA TYR A 167 -4.27 13.96 2.31
C TYR A 167 -4.80 14.92 1.25
N ASN A 168 -4.64 16.20 1.48
CA ASN A 168 -5.18 17.25 0.63
C ASN A 168 -4.16 17.88 -0.33
N TYR A 169 -2.94 17.35 -0.42
CA TYR A 169 -1.89 17.96 -1.23
C TYR A 169 -2.24 18.06 -2.72
N TYR A 170 -2.88 17.05 -3.26
CA TYR A 170 -3.33 17.09 -4.66
C TYR A 170 -4.42 18.13 -4.88
N ASP A 171 -5.38 18.23 -3.96
CA ASP A 171 -6.44 19.24 -4.00
C ASP A 171 -5.86 20.65 -3.88
N TYR A 172 -4.85 20.82 -3.02
CA TYR A 172 -4.08 22.07 -2.91
C TYR A 172 -3.39 22.44 -4.23
N LEU A 173 -2.73 21.48 -4.90
CA LEU A 173 -2.06 21.73 -6.17
C LEU A 173 -3.06 22.05 -7.29
N GLU A 174 -4.20 21.38 -7.35
CA GLU A 174 -5.29 21.68 -8.29
C GLU A 174 -5.81 23.11 -8.06
N ALA A 175 -6.03 23.51 -6.80
CA ALA A 175 -6.45 24.87 -6.44
C ALA A 175 -5.40 25.94 -6.81
N LYS A 176 -4.12 25.56 -6.94
CA LYS A 176 -3.02 26.41 -7.43
C LYS A 176 -2.87 26.37 -8.95
N GLY A 177 -3.82 25.78 -9.69
CA GLY A 177 -3.84 25.74 -11.14
C GLY A 177 -3.07 24.57 -11.76
N ARG A 178 -2.61 23.58 -10.97
CA ARG A 178 -1.99 22.38 -11.51
C ARG A 178 -3.06 21.53 -12.22
N THR A 179 -2.92 21.39 -13.53
CA THR A 179 -3.81 20.53 -14.32
C THR A 179 -3.43 19.05 -14.22
N LEU A 180 -4.35 18.16 -14.51
CA LEU A 180 -4.08 16.73 -14.57
C LEU A 180 -3.00 16.39 -15.61
N ASP A 181 -3.05 17.02 -16.79
CA ASP A 181 -2.02 16.84 -17.83
C ASP A 181 -0.62 17.19 -17.31
N THR A 182 -0.48 18.36 -16.67
CA THR A 182 0.78 18.78 -16.04
C THR A 182 1.25 17.77 -14.98
N ALA A 183 0.33 17.28 -14.16
CA ALA A 183 0.63 16.29 -13.13
C ALA A 183 1.15 14.96 -13.71
N ILE A 184 0.52 14.51 -14.80
CA ILE A 184 0.92 13.29 -15.50
C ILE A 184 2.31 13.44 -16.10
N ARG A 185 2.59 14.56 -16.82
CA ARG A 185 3.89 14.81 -17.43
C ARG A 185 5.01 14.89 -16.38
N GLN A 186 4.76 15.56 -15.26
CA GLN A 186 5.71 15.61 -14.14
C GLN A 186 5.99 14.22 -13.58
N TRP A 187 4.94 13.40 -13.39
CA TRP A 187 5.10 12.02 -12.93
C TRP A 187 5.91 11.18 -13.92
N VAL A 188 5.62 11.28 -15.23
CA VAL A 188 6.36 10.56 -16.29
C VAL A 188 7.83 10.95 -16.30
N SER A 189 8.13 12.27 -16.27
CA SER A 189 9.50 12.78 -16.20
C SER A 189 10.26 12.22 -15.00
N LEU A 190 9.61 12.16 -13.82
CA LEU A 190 10.18 11.56 -12.62
C LEU A 190 10.43 10.06 -12.80
N MET A 191 9.53 9.33 -13.46
CA MET A 191 9.71 7.89 -13.72
C MET A 191 10.85 7.64 -14.70
N GLN A 192 10.96 8.43 -15.76
CA GLN A 192 12.05 8.35 -16.74
C GLN A 192 13.42 8.66 -16.12
N SER A 193 13.51 9.67 -15.26
CA SER A 193 14.76 10.00 -14.54
C SER A 193 15.17 8.92 -13.53
N ARG A 194 14.20 8.17 -13.01
CA ARG A 194 14.42 7.07 -12.05
C ARG A 194 14.50 5.71 -12.72
N GLN A 195 14.75 5.62 -14.04
CA GLN A 195 14.80 4.37 -14.80
C GLN A 195 15.76 3.35 -14.15
N ARG A 196 15.35 2.80 -13.05
CA ARG A 196 15.94 1.61 -12.43
C ARG A 196 15.12 0.45 -12.92
N THR A 197 15.77 -0.45 -13.60
CA THR A 197 15.21 -1.72 -14.07
C THR A 197 14.58 -2.47 -12.90
N THR A 198 13.29 -2.30 -12.72
CA THR A 198 12.51 -3.16 -11.85
C THR A 198 12.34 -4.48 -12.53
N ALA A 199 13.13 -5.42 -12.15
CA ALA A 199 12.94 -6.77 -12.60
C ALA A 199 12.19 -7.55 -11.52
N PHE A 200 10.95 -7.93 -11.79
CA PHE A 200 10.43 -9.11 -11.16
C PHE A 200 11.37 -10.26 -11.54
N LYS A 201 12.14 -10.76 -10.58
CA LYS A 201 13.15 -11.78 -10.83
C LYS A 201 12.46 -13.15 -10.91
N ARG A 202 12.67 -13.86 -12.01
CA ARG A 202 12.05 -15.18 -12.20
C ARG A 202 12.86 -16.32 -11.58
N THR A 203 14.18 -16.20 -11.55
CA THR A 203 15.08 -17.27 -11.11
C THR A 203 15.53 -17.13 -9.65
N THR A 204 15.74 -15.91 -9.18
CA THR A 204 16.14 -15.66 -7.79
C THR A 204 15.22 -14.59 -7.22
N TRP A 205 14.33 -14.97 -6.33
CA TRP A 205 13.37 -14.04 -5.75
C TRP A 205 14.05 -12.98 -4.90
N SER A 206 13.67 -11.73 -5.13
CA SER A 206 14.06 -10.61 -4.28
C SER A 206 13.47 -10.78 -2.87
N PRO A 207 14.00 -10.08 -1.86
CA PRO A 207 13.40 -10.07 -0.52
C PRO A 207 11.91 -9.76 -0.55
N ASN A 208 11.48 -8.77 -1.35
CA ASN A 208 10.07 -8.42 -1.49
C ASN A 208 9.23 -9.54 -2.11
N GLN A 209 9.74 -10.27 -3.09
CA GLN A 209 9.06 -11.42 -3.66
C GLN A 209 8.94 -12.56 -2.63
N ARG A 210 9.99 -12.81 -1.83
CA ARG A 210 9.94 -13.80 -0.74
C ARG A 210 8.90 -13.44 0.31
N TYR A 211 8.82 -12.17 0.75
CA TYR A 211 7.82 -11.75 1.73
C TYR A 211 6.40 -11.77 1.16
N PHE A 212 6.23 -11.46 -0.13
CA PHE A 212 4.94 -11.61 -0.81
C PHE A 212 4.48 -13.08 -0.79
N ALA A 213 5.33 -13.99 -1.22
CA ALA A 213 5.05 -15.42 -1.21
C ALA A 213 4.75 -15.96 0.20
N ARG A 214 5.54 -15.54 1.21
CA ARG A 214 5.31 -15.92 2.62
C ARG A 214 3.97 -15.43 3.14
N THR A 215 3.56 -14.22 2.76
CA THR A 215 2.26 -13.68 3.15
C THR A 215 1.12 -14.48 2.52
N LEU A 216 1.24 -14.81 1.22
CA LEU A 216 0.27 -15.67 0.54
C LEU A 216 0.20 -17.05 1.21
N ALA A 217 1.35 -17.71 1.44
CA ALA A 217 1.41 -19.01 2.09
C ALA A 217 0.75 -18.99 3.49
N LEU A 218 1.03 -17.94 4.26
CA LEU A 218 0.45 -17.78 5.60
C LEU A 218 -1.07 -17.63 5.52
N LEU A 219 -1.58 -16.77 4.65
CA LEU A 219 -3.02 -16.57 4.47
C LEU A 219 -3.70 -17.87 3.97
N ASN A 220 -3.09 -18.55 3.00
CA ASN A 220 -3.61 -19.83 2.50
C ASN A 220 -3.66 -20.91 3.60
N SER A 221 -2.68 -20.93 4.53
CA SER A 221 -2.70 -21.88 5.67
C SER A 221 -3.90 -21.68 6.61
N PHE A 222 -4.52 -20.50 6.58
CA PHE A 222 -5.77 -20.18 7.28
C PHE A 222 -7.01 -20.31 6.37
N GLY A 223 -6.87 -20.89 5.17
CA GLY A 223 -7.97 -21.05 4.22
C GLY A 223 -8.43 -19.72 3.60
N VAL A 224 -7.56 -18.71 3.57
CA VAL A 224 -7.84 -17.41 3.00
C VAL A 224 -7.26 -17.33 1.59
N ARG A 225 -8.07 -16.93 0.63
CA ARG A 225 -7.69 -16.64 -0.74
C ARG A 225 -7.56 -15.13 -0.93
N PRO A 226 -6.35 -14.55 -0.96
CA PRO A 226 -6.15 -13.12 -1.19
C PRO A 226 -6.65 -12.68 -2.57
N VAL A 227 -7.10 -11.42 -2.67
CA VAL A 227 -7.36 -10.75 -3.95
C VAL A 227 -6.18 -9.83 -4.26
N VAL A 228 -5.46 -10.12 -5.32
CA VAL A 228 -4.30 -9.35 -5.80
C VAL A 228 -4.70 -8.58 -7.05
N VAL A 229 -4.59 -7.26 -6.99
CA VAL A 229 -5.04 -6.35 -8.05
C VAL A 229 -3.85 -5.60 -8.62
N ILE A 230 -3.58 -5.75 -9.91
CA ILE A 230 -2.61 -4.92 -10.62
C ILE A 230 -3.23 -3.54 -10.85
N MET A 231 -2.61 -2.51 -10.28
CA MET A 231 -3.16 -1.15 -10.26
C MET A 231 -2.99 -0.40 -11.59
N PRO A 232 -3.96 0.45 -11.95
CA PRO A 232 -4.00 1.12 -13.23
C PRO A 232 -2.91 2.18 -13.40
N THR A 233 -2.58 2.42 -14.67
CA THR A 233 -1.80 3.57 -15.13
C THR A 233 -2.69 4.41 -16.05
N HIS A 234 -2.62 5.73 -15.93
CA HIS A 234 -3.39 6.66 -16.76
C HIS A 234 -3.01 6.51 -18.24
N PRO A 235 -3.96 6.51 -19.20
CA PRO A 235 -3.66 6.32 -20.63
C PRO A 235 -2.60 7.28 -21.19
N LEU A 236 -2.67 8.57 -20.89
CA LEU A 236 -1.66 9.55 -21.28
C LEU A 236 -0.27 9.23 -20.68
N ALA A 237 -0.21 8.68 -19.46
CA ALA A 237 1.06 8.29 -18.88
C ALA A 237 1.65 7.07 -19.61
N ILE A 238 0.83 6.12 -20.05
CA ILE A 238 1.26 4.98 -20.87
C ILE A 238 1.82 5.48 -22.20
N GLU A 239 1.11 6.36 -22.89
CA GLU A 239 1.54 6.98 -24.15
C GLU A 239 2.92 7.67 -23.98
N LEU A 240 3.07 8.54 -22.97
CA LEU A 240 4.30 9.32 -22.72
C LEU A 240 5.48 8.45 -22.25
N LEU A 241 5.24 7.34 -21.57
CA LEU A 241 6.28 6.35 -21.20
C LEU A 241 6.71 5.50 -22.40
N GLY A 242 5.88 5.42 -23.43
CA GLY A 242 6.01 4.49 -24.56
C GLY A 242 5.29 3.16 -24.26
N GLU A 243 4.28 2.87 -25.06
CA GLU A 243 3.39 1.70 -24.92
C GLU A 243 4.19 0.39 -24.79
N GLU A 244 5.18 0.17 -25.62
CA GLU A 244 6.01 -1.04 -25.62
C GLU A 244 6.80 -1.21 -24.32
N GLN A 245 7.44 -0.11 -23.86
CA GLN A 245 8.21 -0.14 -22.61
C GLN A 245 7.33 -0.38 -21.40
N TRP A 246 6.17 0.28 -21.34
CA TRP A 246 5.19 0.08 -20.29
C TRP A 246 4.68 -1.37 -20.29
N LYS A 247 4.28 -1.86 -21.47
CA LYS A 247 3.79 -3.25 -21.63
C LYS A 247 4.83 -4.26 -21.15
N LYS A 248 6.08 -4.12 -21.53
CA LYS A 248 7.17 -5.01 -21.09
C LYS A 248 7.31 -5.10 -19.57
N GLN A 249 7.05 -4.00 -18.86
CA GLN A 249 7.07 -4.00 -17.40
C GLN A 249 5.84 -4.71 -16.82
N GLN A 250 4.67 -4.50 -17.40
CA GLN A 250 3.43 -5.15 -16.97
C GLN A 250 3.48 -6.66 -17.24
N ASP A 251 3.90 -7.07 -18.44
CA ASP A 251 4.03 -8.49 -18.80
C ASP A 251 4.94 -9.23 -17.81
N ARG A 252 6.07 -8.64 -17.42
CA ARG A 252 6.97 -9.24 -16.42
C ARG A 252 6.31 -9.40 -15.05
N LEU A 253 5.52 -8.42 -14.63
CA LEU A 253 4.78 -8.51 -13.37
C LEU A 253 3.71 -9.60 -13.46
N GLN A 254 2.92 -9.61 -14.52
CA GLN A 254 1.85 -10.58 -14.76
C GLN A 254 2.40 -12.01 -14.80
N GLU A 255 3.44 -12.24 -15.60
CA GLU A 255 4.10 -13.57 -15.71
C GLU A 255 4.62 -14.04 -14.35
N GLY A 256 5.23 -13.12 -13.57
CA GLY A 256 5.73 -13.46 -12.25
C GLY A 256 4.63 -13.78 -11.25
N LEU A 257 3.51 -13.04 -11.28
CA LEU A 257 2.36 -13.31 -10.43
C LEU A 257 1.63 -14.59 -10.89
N ALA A 258 1.54 -14.85 -12.19
CA ALA A 258 0.99 -16.10 -12.73
C ALA A 258 1.82 -17.32 -12.30
N ASP A 259 3.16 -17.23 -12.32
CA ASP A 259 4.03 -18.28 -11.76
C ASP A 259 3.77 -18.51 -10.27
N MET A 260 3.60 -17.43 -9.49
CA MET A 260 3.23 -17.56 -8.07
C MET A 260 1.85 -18.18 -7.86
N ALA A 261 0.89 -17.92 -8.75
CA ALA A 261 -0.46 -18.50 -8.68
C ALA A 261 -0.47 -20.02 -8.91
N THR A 262 0.59 -20.60 -9.47
CA THR A 262 0.73 -22.07 -9.54
C THR A 262 1.05 -22.71 -8.19
N ARG A 263 1.48 -21.93 -7.21
CA ARG A 263 1.96 -22.40 -5.89
C ARG A 263 1.11 -21.90 -4.73
N TYR A 264 0.46 -20.76 -4.90
CA TYR A 264 -0.34 -20.10 -3.89
C TYR A 264 -1.72 -19.80 -4.44
N ASP A 265 -2.74 -20.03 -3.64
CA ASP A 265 -4.12 -19.72 -4.02
C ASP A 265 -4.42 -18.23 -3.77
N PHE A 266 -4.60 -17.46 -4.83
CA PHE A 266 -5.08 -16.09 -4.81
C PHE A 266 -5.82 -15.73 -6.10
N ALA A 267 -6.74 -14.80 -6.03
CA ALA A 267 -7.36 -14.23 -7.22
C ALA A 267 -6.44 -13.14 -7.77
N LEU A 268 -6.05 -13.25 -9.04
CA LEU A 268 -5.26 -12.23 -9.74
C LEU A 268 -6.16 -11.45 -10.70
N LEU A 269 -6.29 -10.14 -10.45
CA LEU A 269 -7.10 -9.24 -11.26
C LEU A 269 -6.18 -8.19 -11.90
N ASP A 270 -6.22 -8.10 -13.23
CA ASP A 270 -5.43 -7.11 -13.96
C ASP A 270 -6.26 -5.89 -14.31
N TYR A 271 -6.05 -4.82 -13.55
CA TYR A 271 -6.64 -3.51 -13.79
C TYR A 271 -5.59 -2.48 -14.20
N SER A 272 -4.46 -2.93 -14.78
CA SER A 272 -3.38 -2.05 -15.24
C SER A 272 -3.82 -1.02 -16.30
N ARG A 273 -4.90 -1.32 -17.02
CA ARG A 273 -5.60 -0.41 -17.93
C ARG A 273 -6.96 -0.01 -17.38
N ILE A 274 -7.37 1.22 -17.65
CA ILE A 274 -8.62 1.76 -17.09
C ILE A 274 -9.87 1.07 -17.62
N GLU A 275 -9.81 0.53 -18.83
CA GLU A 275 -10.94 -0.14 -19.49
C GLU A 275 -11.35 -1.42 -18.74
N SER A 276 -10.40 -2.12 -18.11
CA SER A 276 -10.64 -3.40 -17.45
C SER A 276 -11.57 -3.30 -16.22
N PHE A 277 -11.67 -2.12 -15.62
CA PHE A 277 -12.58 -1.88 -14.49
C PHE A 277 -13.61 -0.77 -14.76
N GLY A 278 -13.74 -0.31 -16.02
CA GLY A 278 -14.63 0.79 -16.39
C GLY A 278 -14.17 2.15 -15.84
N GLY A 279 -12.85 2.36 -15.79
CA GLY A 279 -12.24 3.58 -15.26
C GLY A 279 -12.48 4.81 -16.14
N ASP A 280 -12.30 5.98 -15.54
CA ASP A 280 -12.42 7.27 -16.20
C ASP A 280 -11.09 8.02 -16.07
N PRO A 281 -10.43 8.44 -17.19
CA PRO A 281 -9.15 9.13 -17.13
C PRO A 281 -9.21 10.44 -16.34
N ALA A 282 -10.34 11.13 -16.26
CA ALA A 282 -10.48 12.35 -15.47
C ALA A 282 -10.37 12.10 -13.95
N ASN A 283 -10.56 10.85 -13.52
CA ASN A 283 -10.55 10.47 -12.12
C ASN A 283 -9.18 9.95 -11.65
N PHE A 284 -8.12 10.67 -12.03
CA PHE A 284 -6.77 10.53 -11.53
C PHE A 284 -6.25 11.85 -10.96
N TYR A 285 -5.26 11.77 -10.08
CA TYR A 285 -4.49 12.92 -9.58
C TYR A 285 -3.20 13.16 -10.38
N ASP A 286 -2.65 12.09 -10.96
CA ASP A 286 -1.45 12.06 -11.78
C ASP A 286 -1.43 10.79 -12.64
N GLY A 287 -0.27 10.34 -13.09
CA GLY A 287 -0.14 9.15 -13.95
C GLY A 287 -0.58 7.82 -13.32
N VAL A 288 -0.81 7.76 -11.99
CA VAL A 288 -1.05 6.47 -11.30
C VAL A 288 -1.96 6.53 -10.06
N HIS A 289 -2.15 7.70 -9.48
CA HIS A 289 -2.96 7.84 -8.28
C HIS A 289 -4.41 8.15 -8.64
N VAL A 290 -5.30 7.20 -8.37
CA VAL A 290 -6.72 7.32 -8.67
C VAL A 290 -7.46 8.21 -7.65
N LYS A 291 -8.47 8.97 -8.12
CA LYS A 291 -9.45 9.66 -7.29
C LYS A 291 -10.49 8.67 -6.75
N ALA A 292 -11.30 9.10 -5.80
CA ALA A 292 -12.30 8.26 -5.13
C ALA A 292 -13.23 7.53 -6.09
N ALA A 293 -13.66 8.18 -7.19
CA ALA A 293 -14.57 7.56 -8.16
C ALA A 293 -13.94 6.32 -8.83
N ASN A 294 -12.69 6.42 -9.30
CA ASN A 294 -12.00 5.25 -9.86
C ASN A 294 -11.64 4.21 -8.79
N ALA A 295 -11.30 4.64 -7.57
CA ALA A 295 -11.06 3.71 -6.47
C ALA A 295 -12.30 2.85 -6.19
N ARG A 296 -13.50 3.44 -6.16
CA ARG A 296 -14.77 2.70 -6.01
C ARG A 296 -15.01 1.73 -7.17
N ARG A 297 -14.83 2.17 -8.42
CA ARG A 297 -14.97 1.28 -9.60
C ARG A 297 -14.02 0.07 -9.53
N ILE A 298 -12.78 0.26 -9.04
CA ILE A 298 -11.84 -0.84 -8.82
C ILE A 298 -12.39 -1.82 -7.78
N VAL A 299 -12.96 -1.33 -6.68
CA VAL A 299 -13.57 -2.18 -5.63
C VAL A 299 -14.76 -2.96 -6.19
N ASP A 300 -15.66 -2.29 -6.90
CA ASP A 300 -16.87 -2.91 -7.50
C ASP A 300 -16.48 -3.99 -8.53
N ALA A 301 -15.50 -3.68 -9.38
CA ALA A 301 -14.98 -4.64 -10.35
C ALA A 301 -14.32 -5.82 -9.65
N ALA A 302 -13.49 -5.56 -8.64
CA ALA A 302 -12.82 -6.63 -7.89
C ALA A 302 -13.80 -7.52 -7.14
N TRP A 303 -14.85 -6.94 -6.56
CA TRP A 303 -15.93 -7.70 -5.92
C TRP A 303 -16.63 -8.63 -6.91
N ARG A 304 -16.97 -8.14 -8.09
CA ARG A 304 -17.62 -8.90 -9.14
C ARG A 304 -16.72 -10.02 -9.70
N ASP A 305 -15.42 -9.69 -9.93
CA ASP A 305 -14.49 -10.55 -10.69
C ASP A 305 -13.74 -11.55 -9.78
N ALA A 306 -13.63 -11.27 -8.47
CA ALA A 306 -12.93 -12.16 -7.52
C ALA A 306 -13.76 -13.36 -7.07
N GLY A 307 -15.07 -13.37 -7.31
CA GLY A 307 -15.97 -14.43 -6.84
C GLY A 307 -15.86 -14.65 -5.32
N ASP A 308 -15.72 -15.92 -4.92
CA ASP A 308 -15.68 -16.32 -3.49
C ASP A 308 -14.41 -15.87 -2.73
N ALA A 309 -13.45 -15.23 -3.36
CA ALA A 309 -12.25 -14.72 -2.70
C ALA A 309 -12.54 -13.51 -1.79
N LEU A 310 -13.57 -12.75 -2.14
CA LEU A 310 -14.23 -11.77 -1.27
C LEU A 310 -15.63 -12.31 -1.01
N PRO A 311 -16.10 -12.43 0.22
CA PRO A 311 -17.39 -13.03 0.54
C PRO A 311 -18.56 -12.23 0.03
#